data_4c1f80b886329e39950b957b7ff8cf75
#
_entry.id   4c1f80b886329e39950b957b7ff8cf75
#
_cell.length_a   1.000
_cell.length_b   1.000
_cell.length_c   1.000
_cell.angle_alpha   90.00
_cell.angle_beta   90.00
_cell.angle_gamma   90.00
#
_symmetry.space_group_name_H-M   'P 1'
#
loop_
_entity.id
_entity.type
_entity.pdbx_description
1 polymer ?
#
loop_
_entity_poly.entity_id
_entity_poly.type
_entity_poly.pdbx_seq_one_letter_code
_entity_poly.pdbx_strand_id
1 'polypeptide(L)'
;MKISIGIDVGISTTKIVGIQNGKVVKPTRIRATDPITSLYGAFGKYLYDNKIDLSVIDKVMLTGVGAAYINKPVYGLPTYKADEFLADG
;
A
#
# COMPACT_ATOMS: atom_id res chain seq x y z
N MET A 1 -16.72 5.46 6.85
CA MET A 1 -15.59 6.29 6.46
C MET A 1 -14.53 5.45 5.77
N LYS A 2 -14.04 5.87 4.63
CA LYS A 2 -13.12 5.08 3.83
C LYS A 2 -11.69 5.60 3.91
N ILE A 3 -10.75 4.67 3.84
CA ILE A 3 -9.31 4.99 3.88
C ILE A 3 -8.69 4.46 2.59
N SER A 4 -7.89 5.29 1.93
CA SER A 4 -7.05 4.83 0.82
C SER A 4 -5.67 4.47 1.39
N ILE A 5 -5.05 3.44 0.86
CA ILE A 5 -3.73 3.01 1.33
C ILE A 5 -2.72 3.27 0.23
N GLY A 6 -1.64 3.94 0.57
CA GLY A 6 -0.52 4.15 -0.34
C GLY A 6 0.65 3.29 0.12
N ILE A 7 1.25 2.55 -0.81
CA ILE A 7 2.38 1.68 -0.49
C ILE A 7 3.52 1.95 -1.45
N ASP A 8 4.65 2.35 -0.91
CA ASP A 8 5.88 2.54 -1.68
C ASP A 8 6.71 1.28 -1.51
N VAL A 9 6.77 0.47 -2.57
CA VAL A 9 7.45 -0.82 -2.54
C VAL A 9 8.87 -0.65 -3.07
N GLY A 10 9.82 -0.46 -2.16
CA GLY A 10 11.22 -0.33 -2.52
C GLY A 10 11.91 -1.68 -2.64
N ILE A 11 13.20 -1.66 -2.88
CA ILE A 11 14.00 -2.89 -2.97
C ILE A 11 14.17 -3.52 -1.60
N SER A 12 14.47 -2.72 -0.60
CA SER A 12 14.76 -3.22 0.75
C SER A 12 13.86 -2.62 1.82
N THR A 13 12.95 -1.73 1.46
CA THR A 13 12.08 -1.05 2.41
C THR A 13 10.71 -0.84 1.80
N THR A 14 9.68 -1.08 2.58
CA THR A 14 8.30 -0.81 2.17
C THR A 14 7.72 0.22 3.12
N LYS A 15 7.16 1.30 2.56
CA LYS A 15 6.47 2.34 3.33
C LYS A 15 4.98 2.25 3.07
N ILE A 16 4.19 2.35 4.13
CA ILE A 16 2.74 2.31 4.02
C ILE A 16 2.15 3.53 4.71
N VAL A 17 1.21 4.18 4.05
CA VAL A 17 0.48 5.30 4.63
C VAL A 17 -1.01 5.10 4.38
N GLY A 18 -1.82 5.47 5.35
CA GLY A 18 -3.25 5.60 5.15
C GLY A 18 -3.54 7.03 4.72
N ILE A 19 -4.48 7.19 3.82
CA ILE A 19 -4.92 8.52 3.39
C ILE A 19 -6.41 8.63 3.64
N GLN A 20 -6.79 9.58 4.48
CA GLN A 20 -8.17 9.79 4.86
C GLN A 20 -8.47 11.28 4.76
N ASN A 21 -9.46 11.62 3.95
CA ASN A 21 -9.84 13.03 3.72
C ASN A 21 -8.66 13.87 3.22
N GLY A 22 -7.78 13.27 2.39
CA GLY A 22 -6.63 13.96 1.84
C GLY A 22 -5.45 14.11 2.80
N LYS A 23 -5.53 13.52 3.99
CA LYS A 23 -4.45 13.61 4.98
C LYS A 23 -3.76 12.28 5.16
N VAL A 24 -2.44 12.31 5.31
CA VAL A 24 -1.65 11.13 5.59
C VAL A 24 -1.85 10.72 7.04
N VAL A 25 -2.16 9.43 7.23
CA VAL A 25 -2.44 8.88 8.56
C VAL A 25 -1.45 7.75 8.84
N LYS A 26 -0.80 7.83 9.97
CA LYS A 26 0.02 6.76 10.55
C LYS A 26 0.98 6.07 9.56
N PRO A 27 1.96 6.80 9.00
CA PRO A 27 2.93 6.18 8.09
C PRO A 27 3.77 5.15 8.83
N THR A 28 4.09 4.06 8.14
CA THR A 28 4.91 2.98 8.69
C THR A 28 5.93 2.54 7.64
N ARG A 29 7.15 2.25 8.08
CA ARG A 29 8.21 1.77 7.21
C ARG A 29 8.70 0.42 7.72
N ILE A 30 8.81 -0.55 6.83
CA ILE A 30 9.26 -1.88 7.19
C ILE A 30 10.38 -2.30 6.25
N ARG A 31 11.45 -2.84 6.81
CA ARG A 31 12.53 -3.43 6.05
C ARG A 31 12.13 -4.80 5.56
N ALA A 32 12.52 -5.12 4.34
CA ALA A 32 12.20 -6.43 3.82
C ALA A 32 13.12 -6.83 2.69
N THR A 33 13.24 -8.14 2.47
CA THR A 33 14.17 -8.70 1.52
C THR A 33 13.53 -9.05 0.18
N ASP A 34 12.21 -9.09 0.12
CA ASP A 34 11.49 -9.47 -1.09
C ASP A 34 10.26 -8.58 -1.24
N PRO A 35 10.05 -7.94 -2.41
CA PRO A 35 8.95 -6.99 -2.58
C PRO A 35 7.57 -7.56 -2.30
N ILE A 36 7.29 -8.76 -2.78
CA ILE A 36 5.97 -9.35 -2.62
C ILE A 36 5.71 -9.74 -1.17
N THR A 37 6.64 -10.45 -0.56
CA THR A 37 6.51 -10.86 0.84
C THR A 37 6.47 -9.65 1.75
N SER A 38 7.31 -8.65 1.48
CA SER A 38 7.34 -7.42 2.25
C SER A 38 6.04 -6.67 2.18
N LEU A 39 5.46 -6.57 0.98
CA LEU A 39 4.20 -5.87 0.79
C LEU A 39 3.11 -6.46 1.65
N TYR A 40 2.90 -7.77 1.54
CA TYR A 40 1.82 -8.42 2.29
C TYR A 40 2.07 -8.43 3.78
N GLY A 41 3.32 -8.68 4.19
CA GLY A 41 3.67 -8.66 5.61
C GLY A 41 3.53 -7.27 6.20
N ALA A 42 4.02 -6.26 5.51
CA ALA A 42 3.95 -4.88 5.98
C ALA A 42 2.50 -4.39 6.03
N PHE A 43 1.72 -4.71 5.00
CA PHE A 43 0.33 -4.30 4.94
C PHE A 43 -0.48 -4.96 6.06
N GLY A 44 -0.30 -6.26 6.25
CA GLY A 44 -0.98 -6.97 7.32
C GLY A 44 -0.63 -6.41 8.70
N LYS A 45 0.65 -6.13 8.93
CA LYS A 45 1.09 -5.54 10.18
C LYS A 45 0.51 -4.13 10.37
N TYR A 46 0.50 -3.34 9.31
CA TYR A 46 -0.06 -1.99 9.35
C TYR A 46 -1.53 -2.02 9.75
N LEU A 47 -2.31 -2.90 9.14
CA LEU A 47 -3.73 -3.04 9.44
C LEU A 47 -3.93 -3.48 10.89
N TYR A 48 -3.16 -4.45 11.33
CA TYR A 48 -3.26 -4.98 12.68
C TYR A 48 -2.90 -3.92 13.73
N ASP A 49 -1.76 -3.25 13.53
CA ASP A 49 -1.26 -2.25 14.49
C ASP A 49 -2.19 -1.04 14.61
N ASN A 50 -2.86 -0.70 13.54
CA ASN A 50 -3.74 0.48 13.50
C ASN A 50 -5.22 0.12 13.60
N LYS A 51 -5.53 -1.15 13.80
CA LYS A 51 -6.89 -1.66 13.94
C LYS A 51 -7.78 -1.26 12.77
N ILE A 52 -7.28 -1.43 11.56
CA ILE A 52 -8.01 -1.11 10.34
C ILE A 52 -8.55 -2.39 9.73
N ASP A 53 -9.86 -2.44 9.51
CA ASP A 53 -10.50 -3.56 8.86
C ASP A 53 -10.43 -3.37 7.34
N LEU A 54 -10.28 -4.46 6.59
CA LEU A 54 -10.28 -4.40 5.14
C LEU A 54 -11.54 -3.74 4.58
N SER A 55 -12.66 -3.88 5.27
CA SER A 55 -13.94 -3.34 4.83
C SER A 55 -13.96 -1.80 4.73
N VAL A 56 -13.06 -1.11 5.43
CA VAL A 56 -13.03 0.35 5.38
C VAL A 56 -12.00 0.86 4.37
N ILE A 57 -11.30 -0.02 3.69
CA ILE A 57 -10.30 0.40 2.71
C ILE A 57 -10.95 0.59 1.36
N ASP A 58 -10.79 1.77 0.81
CA ASP A 58 -11.36 2.15 -0.47
C ASP A 58 -10.53 1.60 -1.63
N LYS A 59 -9.22 1.81 -1.58
CA LYS A 59 -8.30 1.38 -2.63
C LYS A 59 -6.87 1.34 -2.11
N VAL A 60 -6.02 0.64 -2.87
CA VAL A 60 -4.59 0.56 -2.60
C VAL A 60 -3.85 1.15 -3.79
N MET A 61 -2.91 2.03 -3.55
CA MET A 61 -2.06 2.61 -4.58
C MET A 61 -0.63 2.18 -4.34
N LEU A 62 -0.02 1.59 -5.37
CA LEU A 62 1.34 1.09 -5.30
C LEU A 62 2.29 2.00 -6.08
N THR A 63 3.46 2.23 -5.53
CA THR A 63 4.54 2.95 -6.20
C THR A 63 5.86 2.29 -5.85
N GLY A 64 6.94 2.77 -6.45
CA GLY A 64 8.27 2.24 -6.20
C GLY A 64 8.64 1.14 -7.18
N VAL A 65 9.93 0.80 -7.21
CA VAL A 65 10.44 -0.18 -8.16
C VAL A 65 9.87 -1.58 -7.95
N GLY A 66 9.53 -1.91 -6.70
CA GLY A 66 8.97 -3.23 -6.39
C GLY A 66 7.52 -3.39 -6.82
N ALA A 67 6.83 -2.28 -7.12
CA ALA A 67 5.43 -2.34 -7.54
C ALA A 67 5.24 -3.13 -8.84
N ALA A 68 6.28 -3.18 -9.68
CA ALA A 68 6.23 -3.93 -10.94
C ALA A 68 6.02 -5.42 -10.72
N TYR A 69 6.36 -5.94 -9.55
CA TYR A 69 6.21 -7.36 -9.25
C TYR A 69 4.84 -7.73 -8.74
N ILE A 70 3.97 -6.75 -8.53
CA ILE A 70 2.63 -6.98 -8.00
C ILE A 70 1.65 -7.01 -9.17
N ASN A 71 1.12 -8.19 -9.48
CA ASN A 71 0.30 -8.38 -10.67
C ASN A 71 -1.16 -8.69 -10.39
N LYS A 72 -1.58 -8.60 -9.13
CA LYS A 72 -2.96 -8.90 -8.76
C LYS A 72 -3.41 -7.99 -7.62
N PRO A 73 -4.72 -7.87 -7.39
CA PRO A 73 -5.22 -7.04 -6.32
C PRO A 73 -4.67 -7.45 -4.95
N VAL A 74 -4.25 -6.47 -4.16
CA VAL A 74 -3.72 -6.75 -2.83
C VAL A 74 -4.91 -7.05 -1.91
N TYR A 75 -4.93 -8.25 -1.36
CA TYR A 75 -6.04 -8.74 -0.52
C TYR A 75 -7.42 -8.58 -1.19
N GLY A 76 -7.45 -8.67 -2.52
CA GLY A 76 -8.71 -8.52 -3.26
C GLY A 76 -9.25 -7.09 -3.34
N LEU A 77 -8.50 -6.10 -2.85
CA LEU A 77 -8.92 -4.70 -2.89
C LEU A 77 -8.60 -4.07 -4.25
N PRO A 78 -9.34 -3.02 -4.66
CA PRO A 78 -8.96 -2.27 -5.86
C PRO A 78 -7.54 -1.75 -5.69
N THR A 79 -6.65 -2.11 -6.62
CA THR A 79 -5.23 -1.82 -6.53
C THR A 79 -4.77 -1.13 -7.81
N TYR A 80 -4.08 0.01 -7.67
CA TYR A 80 -3.61 0.83 -8.78
C TYR A 80 -2.13 1.11 -8.61
N LYS A 81 -1.42 1.24 -9.73
CA LYS A 81 -0.02 1.63 -9.71
C LYS A 81 0.08 3.11 -10.00
N ALA A 82 0.96 3.81 -9.30
CA ALA A 82 1.08 5.26 -9.41
C ALA A 82 1.42 5.74 -10.82
N ASP A 83 2.26 5.01 -11.55
CA ASP A 83 2.62 5.38 -12.90
C ASP A 83 1.44 5.31 -13.88
N GLU A 84 0.43 4.54 -13.59
CA GLU A 84 -0.80 4.53 -14.38
C GLU A 84 -1.53 5.86 -14.23
N PHE A 85 -1.49 6.45 -13.04
CA PHE A 85 -2.08 7.76 -12.81
C PHE A 85 -1.28 8.86 -13.47
N LEU A 86 0.04 8.74 -13.44
CA LEU A 86 0.92 9.71 -14.07
C LEU A 86 0.75 9.73 -15.58
N ALA A 87 0.46 8.58 -16.16
CA ALA A 87 0.22 8.49 -17.60
C ALA A 87 -1.04 9.24 -18.02
N ASP A 88 -2.02 9.32 -17.14
CA ASP A 88 -3.28 10.03 -17.40
C ASP A 88 -3.18 11.52 -17.09
N GLY A 89 -2.21 11.88 -16.33
CA GLY A 89 -2.02 13.21 -15.86
C GLY A 89 -0.90 13.93 -16.53
#